data_7177fde96c421ba2835c5199a2afe3b0
#
_entry.id   7177fde96c421ba2835c5199a2afe3b0
#
_cell.length_a   1.000
_cell.length_b   1.000
_cell.length_c   1.000
_cell.angle_alpha   90.00
_cell.angle_beta   90.00
_cell.angle_gamma   90.00
#
_symmetry.space_group_name_H-M   'P 1'
#
loop_
_entity.id
_entity.type
_entity.pdbx_description
1 polymer ?
#
loop_
_entity_poly.entity_id
_entity_poly.type
_entity_poly.pdbx_seq_one_letter_code
_entity_poly.pdbx_strand_id
1 'polypeptide(L)'
;QEDPDQKWITTWNDYMHRIKHFLRWLSNCYSEKEPLSMDDWRTPAYLQIKEKRTKRISPYLETELWEKEDLLSIIKYEPYKRNKAIISLLWDLDARPHEITLMAIKHIRLKEKYGEGEIPYQAKTGTGPVLLTFSFPYVRDWLNEHPFRNEPNARLICNLNNGSRLSPDNIDKVMKQLRARIIRLLRNGEVTNPNELEKLRYLIKTKRWNPYCIRHSAITADSDYLPEYALKKKVRWSMNSKQGTRYIKRRMGNDLKQKILEYNGIISTQELVRKPSILNCPRCELVNAKENKYCSKCSYPLTPEAYDEVKESEERRIKKMEEQIQFLMDTQKEILECQKYPEKLTQIASEK
;
A
#
# COMPACT_ATOMS: atom_id res chain seq x y z
N GLN A 1 -26.62 -21.33 16.70
CA GLN A 1 -25.14 -21.16 16.75
C GLN A 1 -24.83 -20.03 17.71
N GLU A 2 -24.17 -20.33 18.81
CA GLU A 2 -23.70 -19.32 19.76
C GLU A 2 -22.62 -18.49 19.07
N ASP A 3 -22.79 -17.16 19.07
CA ASP A 3 -21.73 -16.22 18.67
C ASP A 3 -20.91 -15.88 19.92
N PRO A 4 -19.76 -16.56 20.17
CA PRO A 4 -18.97 -16.38 21.38
C PRO A 4 -18.38 -14.96 21.48
N ASP A 5 -18.22 -14.29 20.36
CA ASP A 5 -17.70 -12.91 20.27
C ASP A 5 -18.79 -11.86 20.45
N GLN A 6 -20.06 -12.28 20.50
CA GLN A 6 -21.22 -11.39 20.65
C GLN A 6 -21.21 -10.20 19.67
N LYS A 7 -20.79 -10.41 18.43
CA LYS A 7 -20.70 -9.38 17.37
C LYS A 7 -22.03 -8.72 17.06
N TRP A 8 -23.12 -9.44 17.27
CA TRP A 8 -24.49 -8.97 17.08
C TRP A 8 -24.87 -7.80 18.02
N ILE A 9 -24.21 -7.65 19.19
CA ILE A 9 -24.54 -6.60 20.17
C ILE A 9 -24.44 -5.20 19.56
N THR A 10 -23.45 -4.94 18.70
CA THR A 10 -23.30 -3.63 18.03
C THR A 10 -24.51 -3.35 17.14
N THR A 11 -24.90 -4.33 16.31
CA THR A 11 -26.08 -4.23 15.44
C THR A 11 -27.36 -4.07 16.25
N TRP A 12 -27.49 -4.80 17.36
CA TRP A 12 -28.61 -4.66 18.28
C TRP A 12 -28.71 -3.24 18.84
N ASN A 13 -27.62 -2.68 19.36
CA ASN A 13 -27.63 -1.34 19.91
C ASN A 13 -27.98 -0.30 18.81
N ASP A 14 -27.46 -0.45 17.59
CA ASP A 14 -27.80 0.41 16.46
C ASP A 14 -29.30 0.39 16.13
N TYR A 15 -29.92 -0.81 16.08
CA TYR A 15 -31.36 -0.92 15.87
C TYR A 15 -32.15 -0.32 17.02
N MET A 16 -31.75 -0.56 18.25
CA MET A 16 -32.42 0.03 19.42
C MET A 16 -32.33 1.55 19.43
N HIS A 17 -31.19 2.14 19.04
CA HIS A 17 -31.05 3.59 18.88
C HIS A 17 -31.98 4.15 17.80
N ARG A 18 -32.10 3.47 16.65
CA ARG A 18 -33.01 3.89 15.57
C ARG A 18 -34.46 3.82 16.01
N ILE A 19 -34.87 2.73 16.67
CA ILE A 19 -36.23 2.59 17.22
C ILE A 19 -36.51 3.66 18.25
N LYS A 20 -35.56 3.90 19.18
CA LYS A 20 -35.68 4.96 20.19
C LYS A 20 -35.83 6.33 19.53
N HIS A 21 -35.02 6.63 18.51
CA HIS A 21 -35.11 7.90 17.78
C HIS A 21 -36.47 8.06 17.08
N PHE A 22 -36.94 7.03 16.40
CA PHE A 22 -38.26 7.02 15.75
C PHE A 22 -39.41 7.22 16.75
N LEU A 23 -39.42 6.50 17.88
CA LEU A 23 -40.44 6.64 18.89
C LEU A 23 -40.41 8.00 19.62
N ARG A 24 -39.19 8.57 19.81
CA ARG A 24 -39.04 9.95 20.29
C ARG A 24 -39.65 10.94 19.32
N TRP A 25 -39.36 10.80 18.02
CA TRP A 25 -39.97 11.62 16.98
C TRP A 25 -41.50 11.48 17.00
N LEU A 26 -42.01 10.28 16.96
CA LEU A 26 -43.46 10.01 16.98
C LEU A 26 -44.13 10.67 18.19
N SER A 27 -43.59 10.54 19.39
CA SER A 27 -44.14 11.10 20.63
C SER A 27 -44.12 12.63 20.70
N ASN A 28 -43.21 13.29 19.95
CA ASN A 28 -43.08 14.74 19.99
C ASN A 28 -43.74 15.44 18.78
N CYS A 29 -43.91 14.76 17.64
CA CYS A 29 -44.59 15.31 16.46
C CYS A 29 -46.12 15.44 16.58
N TYR A 30 -46.74 14.69 17.46
CA TYR A 30 -48.18 14.78 17.71
C TYR A 30 -48.58 15.75 18.84
N SER A 31 -47.64 16.55 19.33
CA SER A 31 -47.99 17.65 20.26
C SER A 31 -48.56 18.79 19.44
N GLU A 32 -49.69 19.32 19.85
CA GLU A 32 -50.43 20.46 19.21
C GLU A 32 -49.65 21.77 19.21
N LYS A 33 -48.43 21.81 19.69
CA LYS A 33 -47.52 22.93 19.71
C LYS A 33 -46.54 22.80 18.56
N GLU A 34 -46.03 23.94 18.08
CA GLU A 34 -45.01 24.07 17.00
C GLU A 34 -43.98 22.95 17.02
N PRO A 35 -43.51 22.47 15.85
CA PRO A 35 -42.56 21.36 15.79
C PRO A 35 -41.28 21.72 16.57
N LEU A 36 -41.11 21.04 17.70
CA LEU A 36 -39.95 21.21 18.58
C LEU A 36 -38.67 20.85 17.80
N SER A 37 -37.60 21.60 18.03
CA SER A 37 -36.26 21.18 17.58
C SER A 37 -35.95 19.77 18.06
N MET A 38 -35.19 18.99 17.29
CA MET A 38 -34.74 17.64 17.69
C MET A 38 -34.07 17.61 19.07
N ASP A 39 -33.44 18.71 19.47
CA ASP A 39 -32.77 18.85 20.76
C ASP A 39 -33.77 18.98 21.92
N ASP A 40 -34.97 19.48 21.65
CA ASP A 40 -36.04 19.66 22.64
C ASP A 40 -36.89 18.39 22.82
N TRP A 41 -36.72 17.38 22.00
CA TRP A 41 -37.51 16.14 22.08
C TRP A 41 -37.28 15.43 23.40
N ARG A 42 -38.34 15.25 24.15
CA ARG A 42 -38.34 14.45 25.38
C ARG A 42 -38.39 12.96 25.05
N THR A 43 -37.63 12.17 25.77
CA THR A 43 -37.70 10.70 25.68
C THR A 43 -38.78 10.20 26.62
N PRO A 44 -39.83 9.54 26.11
CA PRO A 44 -40.85 8.96 26.98
C PRO A 44 -40.26 7.99 28.01
N ALA A 45 -40.79 7.99 29.21
CA ALA A 45 -40.25 7.20 30.33
C ALA A 45 -40.22 5.69 30.04
N TYR A 46 -41.18 5.18 29.24
CA TYR A 46 -41.23 3.76 28.83
C TYR A 46 -40.13 3.38 27.81
N LEU A 47 -39.43 4.36 27.21
CA LEU A 47 -38.38 4.13 26.25
C LEU A 47 -36.99 4.06 26.88
N GLN A 48 -36.86 3.58 28.09
CA GLN A 48 -35.56 3.37 28.74
C GLN A 48 -34.86 2.13 28.16
N ILE A 49 -34.21 2.29 27.03
CA ILE A 49 -33.41 1.22 26.40
C ILE A 49 -32.01 1.22 27.03
N LYS A 50 -31.72 0.11 27.73
CA LYS A 50 -30.34 -0.11 28.23
C LYS A 50 -29.51 -0.71 27.11
N GLU A 51 -28.47 0.02 26.72
CA GLU A 51 -27.48 -0.50 25.78
C GLU A 51 -26.77 -1.72 26.36
N LYS A 52 -26.59 -2.75 25.54
CA LYS A 52 -25.74 -3.87 25.91
C LYS A 52 -24.29 -3.45 25.80
N ARG A 53 -23.48 -3.77 26.81
CA ARG A 53 -22.04 -3.48 26.78
C ARG A 53 -21.37 -4.30 25.69
N THR A 54 -20.77 -3.62 24.71
CA THR A 54 -19.96 -4.26 23.68
C THR A 54 -18.56 -4.57 24.20
N LYS A 55 -18.11 -5.81 24.00
CA LYS A 55 -16.68 -6.11 24.11
C LYS A 55 -15.98 -5.40 22.96
N ARG A 56 -14.97 -4.55 23.28
CA ARG A 56 -14.18 -3.86 22.27
C ARG A 56 -13.12 -4.81 21.71
N ILE A 57 -13.55 -5.82 20.96
CA ILE A 57 -12.68 -6.81 20.33
C ILE A 57 -12.48 -6.38 18.86
N SER A 58 -11.27 -6.61 18.35
CA SER A 58 -11.03 -6.42 16.92
C SER A 58 -11.93 -7.35 16.10
N PRO A 59 -12.50 -6.89 14.97
CA PRO A 59 -13.33 -7.72 14.11
C PRO A 59 -12.53 -8.78 13.33
N TYR A 60 -11.18 -8.72 13.40
CA TYR A 60 -10.28 -9.61 12.67
C TYR A 60 -9.50 -10.50 13.63
N LEU A 61 -9.25 -11.74 13.24
CA LEU A 61 -8.31 -12.64 13.92
C LEU A 61 -6.88 -12.16 13.65
N GLU A 62 -5.94 -12.54 14.50
CA GLU A 62 -4.53 -12.19 14.33
C GLU A 62 -3.96 -12.74 13.02
N THR A 63 -4.31 -13.96 12.66
CA THR A 63 -3.92 -14.60 11.40
C THR A 63 -4.48 -13.90 10.16
N GLU A 64 -5.60 -13.19 10.27
CA GLU A 64 -6.23 -12.44 9.18
C GLU A 64 -5.57 -11.09 8.94
N LEU A 65 -4.80 -10.57 9.92
CA LEU A 65 -4.10 -9.30 9.81
C LEU A 65 -2.89 -9.42 8.86
N TRP A 66 -2.67 -8.38 8.09
CA TRP A 66 -1.55 -8.25 7.17
C TRP A 66 -0.28 -7.81 7.90
N GLU A 67 0.84 -8.26 7.41
CA GLU A 67 2.14 -7.69 7.71
C GLU A 67 2.61 -6.86 6.51
N LYS A 68 3.57 -5.96 6.74
CA LYS A 68 4.13 -5.13 5.67
C LYS A 68 4.78 -5.97 4.57
N GLU A 69 5.46 -7.03 4.97
CA GLU A 69 6.10 -8.02 4.10
C GLU A 69 5.10 -8.80 3.25
N ASP A 70 3.88 -9.00 3.77
CA ASP A 70 2.79 -9.62 3.02
C ASP A 70 2.32 -8.71 1.90
N LEU A 71 2.15 -7.40 2.21
CA LEU A 71 1.79 -6.40 1.19
C LEU A 71 2.86 -6.29 0.11
N LEU A 72 4.15 -6.30 0.47
CA LEU A 72 5.25 -6.32 -0.50
C LEU A 72 5.16 -7.53 -1.42
N SER A 73 4.80 -8.70 -0.87
CA SER A 73 4.69 -9.93 -1.64
C SER A 73 3.55 -9.90 -2.67
N ILE A 74 2.48 -9.12 -2.43
CA ILE A 74 1.33 -9.05 -3.35
C ILE A 74 1.38 -7.84 -4.29
N ILE A 75 1.94 -6.71 -3.86
CA ILE A 75 2.00 -5.46 -4.66
C ILE A 75 2.74 -5.67 -5.99
N LYS A 76 3.75 -6.53 -6.03
CA LYS A 76 4.48 -6.82 -7.26
C LYS A 76 3.62 -7.42 -8.38
N TYR A 77 2.52 -8.08 -8.02
CA TYR A 77 1.56 -8.65 -8.97
C TYR A 77 0.48 -7.66 -9.43
N GLU A 78 0.47 -6.45 -8.87
CA GLU A 78 -0.42 -5.39 -9.33
C GLU A 78 0.25 -4.61 -10.49
N PRO A 79 -0.32 -4.62 -11.71
CA PRO A 79 0.31 -3.98 -12.86
C PRO A 79 0.16 -2.46 -12.87
N TYR A 80 -0.90 -1.93 -12.22
CA TYR A 80 -1.23 -0.51 -12.30
C TYR A 80 -0.59 0.27 -11.15
N LYS A 81 0.22 1.28 -11.47
CA LYS A 81 0.87 2.15 -10.47
C LYS A 81 -0.12 2.85 -9.54
N ARG A 82 -1.27 3.28 -10.07
CA ARG A 82 -2.37 3.81 -9.24
C ARG A 82 -2.79 2.84 -8.15
N ASN A 83 -3.00 1.58 -8.48
CA ASN A 83 -3.46 0.57 -7.54
C ASN A 83 -2.37 0.21 -6.52
N LYS A 84 -1.10 0.17 -6.94
CA LYS A 84 0.05 0.04 -6.02
C LYS A 84 0.07 1.20 -5.01
N ALA A 85 -0.13 2.43 -5.48
CA ALA A 85 -0.24 3.61 -4.61
C ALA A 85 -1.43 3.49 -3.63
N ILE A 86 -2.59 3.01 -4.08
CA ILE A 86 -3.75 2.77 -3.20
C ILE A 86 -3.40 1.81 -2.07
N ILE A 87 -2.85 0.65 -2.38
CA ILE A 87 -2.54 -0.40 -1.40
C ILE A 87 -1.52 0.08 -0.39
N SER A 88 -0.47 0.75 -0.86
CA SER A 88 0.59 1.28 0.01
C SER A 88 0.11 2.45 0.89
N LEU A 89 -0.75 3.33 0.36
CA LEU A 89 -1.36 4.42 1.13
C LEU A 89 -2.30 3.91 2.23
N LEU A 90 -3.06 2.84 1.99
CA LEU A 90 -3.91 2.24 3.01
C LEU A 90 -3.11 1.82 4.25
N TRP A 91 -1.89 1.31 4.04
CA TRP A 91 -0.98 0.92 5.11
C TRP A 91 -0.35 2.14 5.79
N ASP A 92 0.27 3.01 5.01
CA ASP A 92 1.17 4.05 5.51
C ASP A 92 0.43 5.17 6.26
N LEU A 93 -0.78 5.46 5.78
CA LEU A 93 -1.61 6.52 6.34
C LEU A 93 -2.60 6.03 7.41
N ASP A 94 -2.71 4.75 7.68
CA ASP A 94 -3.80 4.19 8.51
C ASP A 94 -5.16 4.73 8.06
N ALA A 95 -5.32 4.95 6.76
CA ALA A 95 -6.45 5.68 6.24
C ALA A 95 -7.67 4.80 6.02
N ARG A 96 -8.86 5.39 6.16
CA ARG A 96 -10.07 4.78 5.66
C ARG A 96 -10.15 4.95 4.14
N PRO A 97 -10.80 4.04 3.40
CA PRO A 97 -10.91 4.15 1.95
C PRO A 97 -11.42 5.52 1.46
N HIS A 98 -12.42 6.09 2.12
CA HIS A 98 -12.97 7.39 1.74
C HIS A 98 -11.98 8.56 1.99
N GLU A 99 -11.08 8.45 2.97
CA GLU A 99 -10.07 9.46 3.26
C GLU A 99 -9.08 9.58 2.09
N ILE A 100 -8.60 8.44 1.58
CA ILE A 100 -7.70 8.41 0.42
C ILE A 100 -8.39 8.98 -0.83
N THR A 101 -9.66 8.66 -1.06
CA THR A 101 -10.39 9.18 -2.22
C THR A 101 -10.69 10.69 -2.16
N LEU A 102 -10.59 11.30 -0.98
CA LEU A 102 -10.74 12.75 -0.81
C LEU A 102 -9.46 13.53 -1.10
N MET A 103 -8.30 12.90 -1.01
CA MET A 103 -7.02 13.56 -1.25
C MET A 103 -6.91 14.06 -2.69
N ALA A 104 -6.32 15.22 -2.85
CA ALA A 104 -5.94 15.81 -4.14
C ALA A 104 -4.40 15.85 -4.26
N ILE A 105 -3.89 16.08 -5.45
CA ILE A 105 -2.44 16.15 -5.71
C ILE A 105 -1.79 17.22 -4.80
N LYS A 106 -2.42 18.38 -4.64
CA LYS A 106 -1.92 19.47 -3.77
C LYS A 106 -1.73 19.11 -2.30
N HIS A 107 -2.37 18.03 -1.84
CA HIS A 107 -2.23 17.55 -0.46
C HIS A 107 -0.97 16.69 -0.26
N ILE A 108 -0.19 16.44 -1.32
CA ILE A 108 1.04 15.66 -1.26
C ILE A 108 2.24 16.52 -1.63
N ARG A 109 3.27 16.47 -0.81
CA ARG A 109 4.57 17.11 -1.05
C ARG A 109 5.63 16.04 -1.00
N LEU A 110 6.21 15.72 -2.15
CA LEU A 110 7.31 14.77 -2.22
C LEU A 110 8.61 15.47 -1.81
N LYS A 111 9.31 14.88 -0.86
CA LYS A 111 10.67 15.23 -0.47
C LYS A 111 11.65 14.27 -1.16
N GLU A 112 12.90 14.36 -0.87
CA GLU A 112 13.94 13.52 -1.47
C GLU A 112 13.79 12.03 -1.08
N LYS A 113 13.54 11.73 0.19
CA LYS A 113 13.52 10.36 0.75
C LYS A 113 12.17 9.93 1.31
N TYR A 114 11.21 10.84 1.42
CA TYR A 114 9.86 10.58 1.94
C TYR A 114 8.86 11.58 1.38
N GLY A 115 7.59 11.42 1.70
CA GLY A 115 6.56 12.39 1.35
C GLY A 115 5.83 12.89 2.59
N GLU A 116 5.33 14.12 2.50
CA GLU A 116 4.42 14.72 3.45
C GLU A 116 3.06 14.88 2.79
N GLY A 117 2.01 14.70 3.56
CA GLY A 117 0.67 14.87 3.06
C GLY A 117 -0.28 15.39 4.11
N GLU A 118 -1.49 15.67 3.68
CA GLU A 118 -2.57 16.11 4.56
C GLU A 118 -3.88 15.45 4.15
N ILE A 119 -4.58 14.88 5.11
CA ILE A 119 -5.95 14.42 4.90
C ILE A 119 -6.88 15.63 5.06
N PRO A 120 -7.68 15.95 4.00
CA PRO A 120 -8.47 17.15 3.98
C PRO A 120 -9.61 17.12 5.00
N TYR A 121 -10.07 18.31 5.42
CA TYR A 121 -11.08 18.47 6.47
C TYR A 121 -12.46 17.88 6.14
N GLN A 122 -12.75 17.61 4.88
CA GLN A 122 -13.98 16.91 4.45
C GLN A 122 -14.01 15.44 4.87
N ALA A 123 -12.90 14.91 5.38
CA ALA A 123 -12.88 13.58 5.92
C ALA A 123 -13.72 13.51 7.21
N LYS A 124 -14.67 12.58 7.27
CA LYS A 124 -15.59 12.39 8.40
C LYS A 124 -14.90 12.22 9.76
N THR A 125 -13.63 11.85 9.74
CA THR A 125 -12.85 11.51 10.92
C THR A 125 -11.47 12.13 10.82
N GLY A 126 -11.31 13.27 11.48
CA GLY A 126 -10.01 13.90 11.72
C GLY A 126 -9.18 14.22 10.49
N THR A 127 -8.84 15.48 10.37
CA THR A 127 -7.85 15.99 9.42
C THR A 127 -6.48 15.94 10.08
N GLY A 128 -5.44 16.00 9.29
CA GLY A 128 -4.10 16.16 9.85
C GLY A 128 -2.97 15.76 8.92
N PRO A 129 -1.76 16.12 9.31
CA PRO A 129 -0.58 15.76 8.56
C PRO A 129 -0.37 14.25 8.57
N VAL A 130 0.16 13.74 7.47
CA VAL A 130 0.53 12.34 7.28
C VAL A 130 1.90 12.26 6.64
N LEU A 131 2.61 11.16 6.90
CA LEU A 131 3.90 10.87 6.30
C LEU A 131 3.76 9.69 5.33
N LEU A 132 4.40 9.83 4.18
CA LEU A 132 4.55 8.78 3.20
C LEU A 132 5.96 8.22 3.32
N THR A 133 6.07 7.00 3.80
CA THR A 133 7.34 6.29 3.96
C THR A 133 7.38 5.06 3.06
N PHE A 134 6.65 4.04 3.41
CA PHE A 134 6.46 2.84 2.59
C PHE A 134 5.77 3.18 1.25
N SER A 135 4.76 4.04 1.28
CA SER A 135 4.00 4.45 0.10
C SER A 135 4.74 5.44 -0.81
N PHE A 136 5.81 6.06 -0.32
CA PHE A 136 6.51 7.13 -1.04
C PHE A 136 6.91 6.76 -2.49
N PRO A 137 7.64 5.66 -2.75
CA PRO A 137 8.04 5.32 -4.12
C PRO A 137 6.82 5.02 -5.01
N TYR A 138 5.79 4.37 -4.49
CA TYR A 138 4.58 4.04 -5.25
C TYR A 138 3.76 5.28 -5.62
N VAL A 139 3.62 6.21 -4.67
CA VAL A 139 2.91 7.48 -4.91
C VAL A 139 3.67 8.36 -5.89
N ARG A 140 5.00 8.46 -5.77
CA ARG A 140 5.84 9.18 -6.71
C ARG A 140 5.70 8.61 -8.14
N ASP A 141 5.82 7.29 -8.28
CA ASP A 141 5.75 6.62 -9.57
C ASP A 141 4.35 6.74 -10.20
N TRP A 142 3.29 6.76 -9.36
CA TRP A 142 1.94 7.06 -9.79
C TRP A 142 1.79 8.52 -10.23
N LEU A 143 2.28 9.49 -9.46
CA LEU A 143 2.19 10.91 -9.82
C LEU A 143 2.91 11.23 -11.13
N ASN A 144 4.01 10.55 -11.45
CA ASN A 144 4.70 10.70 -12.73
C ASN A 144 3.84 10.28 -13.93
N GLU A 145 2.92 9.32 -13.75
CA GLU A 145 2.01 8.82 -14.78
C GLU A 145 0.57 9.34 -14.62
N HIS A 146 0.35 10.22 -13.64
CA HIS A 146 -0.99 10.70 -13.35
C HIS A 146 -1.55 11.52 -14.54
N PRO A 147 -2.73 11.18 -15.09
CA PRO A 147 -3.26 11.83 -16.28
C PRO A 147 -3.50 13.34 -16.10
N PHE A 148 -3.75 13.76 -14.87
CA PHE A 148 -4.00 15.15 -14.47
C PHE A 148 -2.89 15.70 -13.56
N ARG A 149 -1.65 15.29 -13.77
CA ARG A 149 -0.52 15.65 -12.87
C ARG A 149 -0.26 17.14 -12.71
N ASN A 150 -0.64 17.93 -13.72
CA ASN A 150 -0.45 19.39 -13.73
C ASN A 150 -1.59 20.15 -13.06
N GLU A 151 -2.62 19.45 -12.59
CA GLU A 151 -3.79 20.03 -11.94
C GLU A 151 -3.73 19.81 -10.43
N PRO A 152 -3.33 20.79 -9.61
CA PRO A 152 -3.17 20.59 -8.15
C PRO A 152 -4.44 20.14 -7.45
N ASN A 153 -5.60 20.50 -7.97
CA ASN A 153 -6.91 20.14 -7.41
C ASN A 153 -7.43 18.78 -7.91
N ALA A 154 -6.77 18.15 -8.89
CA ALA A 154 -7.13 16.82 -9.33
C ALA A 154 -7.02 15.81 -8.18
N ARG A 155 -7.89 14.81 -8.18
CA ARG A 155 -7.90 13.78 -7.14
C ARG A 155 -6.63 12.95 -7.22
N LEU A 156 -5.95 12.78 -6.07
CA LEU A 156 -4.73 11.93 -6.01
C LEU A 156 -5.01 10.53 -6.57
N ILE A 157 -6.16 9.96 -6.20
CA ILE A 157 -6.63 8.68 -6.72
C ILE A 157 -7.93 8.93 -7.47
N CYS A 158 -7.87 8.84 -8.79
CA CYS A 158 -8.96 9.21 -9.68
C CYS A 158 -9.34 8.08 -10.64
N ASN A 159 -10.48 8.24 -11.29
CA ASN A 159 -10.84 7.49 -12.48
C ASN A 159 -9.92 7.94 -13.63
N LEU A 160 -9.30 6.98 -14.32
CA LEU A 160 -8.30 7.25 -15.36
C LEU A 160 -8.88 7.95 -16.59
N ASN A 161 -10.19 7.76 -16.86
CA ASN A 161 -10.82 8.30 -18.07
C ASN A 161 -11.26 9.76 -17.91
N ASN A 162 -11.76 10.13 -16.72
CA ASN A 162 -12.41 11.43 -16.55
C ASN A 162 -11.94 12.21 -15.30
N GLY A 163 -10.93 11.71 -14.59
CA GLY A 163 -10.39 12.38 -13.37
C GLY A 163 -11.34 12.40 -12.17
N SER A 164 -12.55 11.83 -12.28
CA SER A 164 -13.53 11.87 -11.20
C SER A 164 -13.05 11.10 -9.97
N ARG A 165 -13.59 11.47 -8.82
CA ARG A 165 -13.33 10.80 -7.56
C ARG A 165 -13.77 9.34 -7.60
N LEU A 166 -12.92 8.44 -7.13
CA LEU A 166 -13.32 7.04 -6.90
C LEU A 166 -14.20 6.92 -5.67
N SER A 167 -15.17 6.00 -5.71
CA SER A 167 -15.92 5.61 -4.52
C SER A 167 -15.06 4.73 -3.59
N PRO A 168 -15.36 4.66 -2.29
CA PRO A 168 -14.70 3.72 -1.39
C PRO A 168 -14.81 2.26 -1.84
N ASP A 169 -15.91 1.89 -2.50
CA ASP A 169 -16.13 0.55 -3.05
C ASP A 169 -15.13 0.22 -4.17
N ASN A 170 -14.67 1.23 -4.93
CA ASN A 170 -13.64 1.02 -5.94
C ASN A 170 -12.29 0.65 -5.31
N ILE A 171 -11.98 1.17 -4.11
CA ILE A 171 -10.80 0.77 -3.35
C ILE A 171 -10.90 -0.70 -2.92
N ASP A 172 -12.08 -1.14 -2.46
CA ASP A 172 -12.33 -2.55 -2.13
C ASP A 172 -12.20 -3.46 -3.36
N LYS A 173 -12.70 -3.01 -4.52
CA LYS A 173 -12.56 -3.73 -5.80
C LYS A 173 -11.09 -3.93 -6.17
N VAL A 174 -10.19 -2.96 -5.94
CA VAL A 174 -8.76 -3.12 -6.21
C VAL A 174 -8.19 -4.32 -5.46
N MET A 175 -8.50 -4.46 -4.17
CA MET A 175 -8.03 -5.59 -3.36
C MET A 175 -8.59 -6.92 -3.86
N LYS A 176 -9.88 -6.96 -4.20
CA LYS A 176 -10.53 -8.17 -4.74
C LYS A 176 -9.98 -8.57 -6.11
N GLN A 177 -9.72 -7.60 -6.97
CA GLN A 177 -9.13 -7.83 -8.29
C GLN A 177 -7.70 -8.35 -8.21
N LEU A 178 -6.89 -7.77 -7.31
CA LEU A 178 -5.53 -8.27 -7.08
C LEU A 178 -5.56 -9.72 -6.56
N ARG A 179 -6.44 -10.02 -5.60
CA ARG A 179 -6.63 -11.40 -5.12
C ARG A 179 -6.99 -12.35 -6.26
N ALA A 180 -7.95 -11.99 -7.10
CA ALA A 180 -8.39 -12.81 -8.23
C ALA A 180 -7.25 -13.00 -9.25
N ARG A 181 -6.43 -11.97 -9.51
CA ARG A 181 -5.25 -12.03 -10.35
C ARG A 181 -4.23 -13.03 -9.81
N ILE A 182 -3.88 -12.95 -8.53
CA ILE A 182 -2.92 -13.87 -7.90
C ILE A 182 -3.44 -15.31 -7.97
N ILE A 183 -4.72 -15.55 -7.71
CA ILE A 183 -5.33 -16.87 -7.84
C ILE A 183 -5.17 -17.41 -9.28
N ARG A 184 -5.37 -16.57 -10.29
CA ARG A 184 -5.19 -16.96 -11.70
C ARG A 184 -3.74 -17.32 -11.99
N LEU A 185 -2.77 -16.49 -11.58
CA LEU A 185 -1.35 -16.74 -11.76
C LEU A 185 -0.90 -18.07 -11.11
N LEU A 186 -1.41 -18.35 -9.92
CA LEU A 186 -1.14 -19.61 -9.22
C LEU A 186 -1.73 -20.84 -9.97
N ARG A 187 -2.93 -20.69 -10.54
CA ARG A 187 -3.56 -21.76 -11.33
C ARG A 187 -2.82 -22.04 -12.64
N ASN A 188 -2.31 -20.97 -13.26
CA ASN A 188 -1.57 -21.08 -14.53
C ASN A 188 -0.12 -21.54 -14.34
N GLY A 189 0.36 -21.71 -13.10
CA GLY A 189 1.76 -22.08 -12.83
C GLY A 189 2.77 -20.99 -13.13
N GLU A 190 2.33 -19.71 -13.22
CA GLU A 190 3.20 -18.58 -13.54
C GLU A 190 4.11 -18.18 -12.36
N VAL A 191 3.84 -18.67 -11.15
CA VAL A 191 4.68 -18.49 -9.97
C VAL A 191 5.53 -19.73 -9.80
N THR A 192 6.81 -19.66 -10.14
CA THR A 192 7.73 -20.79 -10.17
C THR A 192 8.51 -20.98 -8.86
N ASN A 193 8.71 -19.92 -8.07
CA ASN A 193 9.44 -20.00 -6.80
C ASN A 193 8.60 -20.72 -5.74
N PRO A 194 9.05 -21.87 -5.19
CA PRO A 194 8.28 -22.66 -4.23
C PRO A 194 7.90 -21.89 -2.96
N ASN A 195 8.83 -21.13 -2.39
CA ASN A 195 8.60 -20.37 -1.16
C ASN A 195 7.55 -19.26 -1.38
N GLU A 196 7.60 -18.63 -2.53
CA GLU A 196 6.64 -17.60 -2.91
C GLU A 196 5.26 -18.19 -3.18
N LEU A 197 5.21 -19.33 -3.85
CA LEU A 197 3.98 -20.06 -4.13
C LEU A 197 3.27 -20.46 -2.83
N GLU A 198 4.01 -20.99 -1.87
CA GLU A 198 3.48 -21.35 -0.56
C GLU A 198 2.97 -20.10 0.19
N LYS A 199 3.79 -19.04 0.22
CA LYS A 199 3.40 -17.77 0.84
C LYS A 199 2.12 -17.20 0.24
N LEU A 200 1.99 -17.14 -1.08
CA LEU A 200 0.79 -16.62 -1.73
C LEU A 200 -0.45 -17.47 -1.46
N ARG A 201 -0.31 -18.80 -1.45
CA ARG A 201 -1.40 -19.72 -1.07
C ARG A 201 -1.86 -19.46 0.36
N TYR A 202 -0.91 -19.30 1.28
CA TYR A 202 -1.20 -18.94 2.67
C TYR A 202 -1.97 -17.61 2.75
N LEU A 203 -1.50 -16.55 2.09
CA LEU A 203 -2.14 -15.23 2.10
C LEU A 203 -3.56 -15.26 1.54
N ILE A 204 -3.80 -16.01 0.46
CA ILE A 204 -5.14 -16.15 -0.13
C ILE A 204 -6.09 -16.85 0.83
N LYS A 205 -5.61 -17.86 1.57
CA LYS A 205 -6.42 -18.67 2.48
C LYS A 205 -6.74 -17.94 3.79
N THR A 206 -5.77 -17.23 4.34
CA THR A 206 -5.84 -16.71 5.71
C THR A 206 -6.20 -15.22 5.80
N LYS A 207 -5.70 -14.38 4.88
CA LYS A 207 -5.85 -12.92 5.00
C LYS A 207 -7.22 -12.43 4.53
N ARG A 208 -7.69 -11.37 5.15
CA ARG A 208 -8.91 -10.65 4.71
C ARG A 208 -8.55 -9.58 3.68
N TRP A 209 -9.01 -9.78 2.45
CA TRP A 209 -8.72 -8.91 1.30
C TRP A 209 -9.68 -7.72 1.23
N ASN A 210 -9.63 -6.86 2.23
CA ASN A 210 -10.38 -5.61 2.25
C ASN A 210 -9.56 -4.47 2.86
N PRO A 211 -9.83 -3.21 2.48
CA PRO A 211 -9.08 -2.04 2.93
C PRO A 211 -9.10 -1.82 4.44
N TYR A 212 -10.21 -2.15 5.09
CA TYR A 212 -10.33 -1.99 6.54
C TYR A 212 -9.42 -2.95 7.31
N CYS A 213 -9.22 -4.17 6.79
CA CYS A 213 -8.27 -5.11 7.38
C CYS A 213 -6.84 -4.57 7.28
N ILE A 214 -6.44 -3.99 6.14
CA ILE A 214 -5.11 -3.36 6.00
C ILE A 214 -4.95 -2.23 7.02
N ARG A 215 -5.95 -1.36 7.16
CA ARG A 215 -5.93 -0.31 8.19
C ARG A 215 -5.78 -0.89 9.60
N HIS A 216 -6.54 -1.92 9.95
CA HIS A 216 -6.43 -2.57 11.25
C HIS A 216 -5.03 -3.15 11.47
N SER A 217 -4.46 -3.76 10.46
CA SER A 217 -3.11 -4.32 10.48
C SER A 217 -2.04 -3.26 10.68
N ALA A 218 -2.13 -2.16 9.93
CA ALA A 218 -1.21 -1.03 10.02
C ALA A 218 -1.24 -0.41 11.43
N ILE A 219 -2.42 -0.12 11.97
CA ILE A 219 -2.57 0.43 13.33
C ILE A 219 -2.02 -0.55 14.38
N THR A 220 -2.24 -1.86 14.19
CA THR A 220 -1.69 -2.88 15.10
C THR A 220 -0.16 -2.88 15.05
N ALA A 221 0.42 -2.82 13.85
CA ALA A 221 1.88 -2.75 13.68
C ALA A 221 2.47 -1.45 14.25
N ASP A 222 1.77 -0.32 14.08
CA ASP A 222 2.20 0.96 14.66
C ASP A 222 2.14 0.98 16.18
N SER A 223 1.21 0.26 16.78
CA SER A 223 1.10 0.16 18.25
C SER A 223 2.30 -0.53 18.89
N ASP A 224 3.15 -1.21 18.11
CA ASP A 224 4.36 -1.87 18.63
C ASP A 224 5.48 -0.88 18.92
N TYR A 225 5.52 0.25 18.22
CA TYR A 225 6.61 1.21 18.36
C TYR A 225 6.18 2.64 18.71
N LEU A 226 4.91 2.98 18.51
CA LEU A 226 4.37 4.29 18.85
C LEU A 226 3.71 4.28 20.23
N PRO A 227 4.03 5.23 21.10
CA PRO A 227 3.27 5.43 22.32
C PRO A 227 1.83 5.85 22.00
N GLU A 228 0.89 5.59 22.92
CA GLU A 228 -0.56 5.75 22.69
C GLU A 228 -0.95 7.14 22.14
N TYR A 229 -0.33 8.20 22.65
CA TYR A 229 -0.60 9.57 22.22
C TYR A 229 -0.17 9.78 20.74
N ALA A 230 1.00 9.26 20.36
CA ALA A 230 1.51 9.37 19.01
C ALA A 230 0.68 8.54 18.03
N LEU A 231 0.28 7.32 18.44
CA LEU A 231 -0.63 6.47 17.67
C LEU A 231 -1.97 7.17 17.45
N LYS A 232 -2.58 7.76 18.49
CA LYS A 232 -3.83 8.52 18.36
C LYS A 232 -3.68 9.67 17.37
N LYS A 233 -2.57 10.40 17.44
CA LYS A 233 -2.28 11.51 16.52
C LYS A 233 -2.10 11.02 15.09
N LYS A 234 -1.32 9.95 14.87
CA LYS A 234 -1.11 9.35 13.53
C LYS A 234 -2.43 8.88 12.91
N VAL A 235 -3.25 8.16 13.68
CA VAL A 235 -4.54 7.62 13.22
C VAL A 235 -5.65 8.69 13.19
N ARG A 236 -5.35 9.90 13.66
CA ARG A 236 -6.29 11.04 13.70
C ARG A 236 -7.51 10.79 14.60
N TRP A 237 -7.31 10.08 15.70
CA TRP A 237 -8.31 9.93 16.74
C TRP A 237 -8.28 11.10 17.71
N SER A 238 -9.43 11.40 18.33
CA SER A 238 -9.44 12.33 19.47
C SER A 238 -8.60 11.78 20.62
N MET A 239 -7.98 12.63 21.40
CA MET A 239 -7.13 12.23 22.53
C MET A 239 -7.90 11.42 23.57
N ASN A 240 -9.20 11.67 23.73
CA ASN A 240 -10.09 10.95 24.64
C ASN A 240 -10.61 9.63 24.04
N SER A 241 -10.24 9.31 22.80
CA SER A 241 -10.67 8.08 22.13
C SER A 241 -10.15 6.83 22.85
N LYS A 242 -11.06 5.92 23.17
CA LYS A 242 -10.74 4.59 23.72
C LYS A 242 -10.50 3.54 22.63
N GLN A 243 -10.42 3.96 21.35
CA GLN A 243 -10.23 3.01 20.23
C GLN A 243 -8.86 2.33 20.28
N GLY A 244 -7.81 3.03 20.72
CA GLY A 244 -6.45 2.50 20.82
C GLY A 244 -6.35 1.21 21.64
N THR A 245 -7.16 1.08 22.69
CA THR A 245 -7.13 -0.12 23.55
C THR A 245 -7.45 -1.43 22.83
N ARG A 246 -8.13 -1.38 21.65
CA ARG A 246 -8.39 -2.58 20.84
C ARG A 246 -7.13 -3.17 20.23
N TYR A 247 -6.17 -2.32 19.92
CA TYR A 247 -4.94 -2.67 19.21
C TYR A 247 -3.84 -3.03 20.19
N ILE A 248 -3.70 -2.22 21.25
CA ILE A 248 -2.67 -2.41 22.28
C ILE A 248 -2.87 -3.72 23.06
N LYS A 249 -4.11 -4.06 23.42
CA LYS A 249 -4.39 -5.28 24.23
C LYS A 249 -4.05 -6.60 23.54
N ARG A 250 -3.98 -6.63 22.22
CA ARG A 250 -3.77 -7.87 21.46
C ARG A 250 -2.35 -8.39 21.52
N ARG A 251 -1.36 -7.50 21.58
CA ARG A 251 0.07 -7.86 21.59
C ARG A 251 0.74 -7.78 22.95
N MET A 252 0.05 -7.29 23.96
CA MET A 252 0.63 -7.14 25.31
C MET A 252 1.14 -8.44 25.96
N GLY A 253 0.72 -9.62 25.49
CA GLY A 253 1.15 -10.88 26.09
C GLY A 253 2.63 -11.20 25.82
N ASN A 254 3.01 -11.29 24.55
CA ASN A 254 4.37 -11.71 24.17
C ASN A 254 5.35 -10.55 24.17
N ASP A 255 4.95 -9.39 23.68
CA ASP A 255 5.82 -8.20 23.58
C ASP A 255 6.17 -7.63 24.97
N LEU A 256 5.21 -7.60 25.90
CA LEU A 256 5.46 -7.18 27.28
C LEU A 256 6.41 -8.13 27.99
N LYS A 257 6.21 -9.45 27.83
CA LYS A 257 7.12 -10.45 28.38
C LYS A 257 8.54 -10.28 27.86
N GLN A 258 8.68 -10.11 26.53
CA GLN A 258 9.97 -9.89 25.89
C GLN A 258 10.65 -8.63 26.42
N LYS A 259 9.96 -7.48 26.46
CA LYS A 259 10.50 -6.22 27.00
C LYS A 259 10.91 -6.32 28.47
N ILE A 260 10.15 -7.04 29.30
CA ILE A 260 10.51 -7.29 30.69
C ILE A 260 11.79 -8.13 30.77
N LEU A 261 11.91 -9.18 29.96
CA LEU A 261 13.08 -10.04 29.92
C LEU A 261 14.32 -9.31 29.39
N GLU A 262 14.16 -8.46 28.38
CA GLU A 262 15.21 -7.58 27.86
C GLU A 262 15.66 -6.56 28.89
N TYR A 263 14.73 -5.86 29.53
CA TYR A 263 15.04 -4.89 30.60
C TYR A 263 15.79 -5.48 31.74
N ASN A 264 15.49 -6.72 32.10
CA ASN A 264 16.16 -7.44 33.19
C ASN A 264 17.44 -8.20 32.74
N GLY A 265 17.85 -8.04 31.46
CA GLY A 265 19.07 -8.66 30.94
C GLY A 265 19.02 -10.18 30.80
N ILE A 266 17.83 -10.78 30.85
CA ILE A 266 17.64 -12.24 30.76
C ILE A 266 17.78 -12.71 29.32
N ILE A 267 17.33 -11.87 28.34
CA ILE A 267 17.53 -12.07 26.91
C ILE A 267 18.25 -10.85 26.36
N SER A 268 19.14 -11.05 25.39
CA SER A 268 19.75 -9.95 24.67
C SER A 268 18.70 -9.26 23.78
N THR A 269 18.76 -7.95 23.72
CA THR A 269 17.99 -7.18 22.75
C THR A 269 18.43 -7.67 21.37
N GLN A 270 17.64 -8.54 20.75
CA GLN A 270 17.80 -8.76 19.33
C GLN A 270 17.47 -7.43 18.68
N GLU A 271 18.47 -6.76 18.13
CA GLU A 271 18.22 -5.67 17.20
C GLU A 271 17.20 -6.20 16.20
N LEU A 272 15.99 -5.68 16.27
CA LEU A 272 14.97 -5.90 15.26
C LEU A 272 15.56 -5.32 13.99
N VAL A 273 16.35 -6.11 13.26
CA VAL A 273 16.80 -5.78 11.91
C VAL A 273 15.55 -5.73 11.05
N ARG A 274 14.87 -4.59 11.14
CA ARG A 274 13.71 -4.33 10.29
C ARG A 274 14.23 -4.33 8.86
N LYS A 275 13.90 -5.38 8.12
CA LYS A 275 14.22 -5.44 6.70
C LYS A 275 13.63 -4.19 6.03
N PRO A 276 14.44 -3.35 5.39
CA PRO A 276 13.94 -2.15 4.76
C PRO A 276 12.87 -2.53 3.72
N SER A 277 11.76 -1.81 3.73
CA SER A 277 10.67 -2.00 2.76
C SER A 277 10.86 -1.19 1.49
N ILE A 278 11.97 -0.49 1.40
CA ILE A 278 12.38 0.39 0.30
C ILE A 278 13.84 0.09 -0.04
N LEU A 279 14.24 0.38 -1.27
CA LEU A 279 15.61 0.27 -1.74
C LEU A 279 16.17 1.67 -2.05
N ASN A 280 17.33 1.99 -1.49
CA ASN A 280 18.06 3.18 -1.87
C ASN A 280 18.99 2.84 -3.03
N CYS A 281 18.95 3.63 -4.10
CA CYS A 281 19.87 3.45 -5.22
C CYS A 281 21.30 3.80 -4.79
N PRO A 282 22.28 2.90 -4.94
CA PRO A 282 23.67 3.22 -4.55
C PRO A 282 24.31 4.30 -5.42
N ARG A 283 23.78 4.55 -6.63
CA ARG A 283 24.34 5.54 -7.57
C ARG A 283 23.78 6.95 -7.37
N CYS A 284 22.47 7.09 -7.10
CA CYS A 284 21.81 8.40 -7.04
C CYS A 284 20.97 8.59 -5.76
N GLU A 285 21.09 7.70 -4.80
CA GLU A 285 20.42 7.69 -3.50
C GLU A 285 18.88 7.74 -3.53
N LEU A 286 18.28 7.69 -4.73
CA LEU A 286 16.83 7.71 -4.85
C LEU A 286 16.20 6.50 -4.17
N VAL A 287 15.17 6.75 -3.38
CA VAL A 287 14.35 5.71 -2.75
C VAL A 287 13.48 5.04 -3.80
N ASN A 288 13.57 3.73 -3.93
CA ASN A 288 12.81 2.91 -4.86
C ASN A 288 11.94 1.90 -4.13
N ALA A 289 10.89 1.42 -4.79
CA ALA A 289 10.10 0.31 -4.29
C ALA A 289 10.95 -0.97 -4.26
N LYS A 290 10.67 -1.87 -3.31
CA LYS A 290 11.49 -3.06 -3.09
C LYS A 290 11.49 -4.03 -4.27
N GLU A 291 10.41 -4.05 -5.04
CA GLU A 291 10.28 -4.89 -6.24
C GLU A 291 10.92 -4.32 -7.49
N ASN A 292 11.46 -3.09 -7.45
CA ASN A 292 12.06 -2.48 -8.62
C ASN A 292 13.41 -3.15 -8.93
N LYS A 293 13.54 -3.71 -10.13
CA LYS A 293 14.82 -4.25 -10.64
C LYS A 293 15.82 -3.14 -10.93
N TYR A 294 15.35 -1.99 -11.40
CA TYR A 294 16.16 -0.85 -11.79
C TYR A 294 15.71 0.42 -11.08
N CYS A 295 16.64 1.32 -10.84
CA CYS A 295 16.34 2.64 -10.30
C CYS A 295 15.48 3.45 -11.27
N SER A 296 14.36 3.99 -10.80
CA SER A 296 13.41 4.76 -11.61
C SER A 296 13.96 6.11 -12.10
N LYS A 297 15.11 6.59 -11.54
CA LYS A 297 15.77 7.84 -11.95
C LYS A 297 16.96 7.61 -12.87
N CYS A 298 17.86 6.69 -12.53
CA CYS A 298 19.14 6.53 -13.22
C CYS A 298 19.34 5.16 -13.86
N SER A 299 18.32 4.31 -13.84
CA SER A 299 18.33 2.96 -14.39
C SER A 299 19.44 2.04 -13.85
N TYR A 300 20.04 2.39 -12.70
CA TYR A 300 21.03 1.53 -12.05
C TYR A 300 20.36 0.24 -11.56
N PRO A 301 20.94 -0.95 -11.79
CA PRO A 301 20.37 -2.21 -11.32
C PRO A 301 20.33 -2.24 -9.79
N LEU A 302 19.22 -2.68 -9.22
CA LEU A 302 18.98 -2.72 -7.78
C LEU A 302 18.90 -4.14 -7.23
N THR A 303 18.83 -5.14 -8.10
CA THR A 303 18.79 -6.55 -7.74
C THR A 303 19.92 -7.32 -8.41
N PRO A 304 20.39 -8.45 -7.82
CA PRO A 304 21.42 -9.26 -8.43
C PRO A 304 21.08 -9.69 -9.86
N GLU A 305 19.83 -10.11 -10.09
CA GLU A 305 19.37 -10.55 -11.42
C GLU A 305 19.45 -9.41 -12.46
N ALA A 306 19.11 -8.18 -12.04
CA ALA A 306 19.22 -7.02 -12.93
C ALA A 306 20.69 -6.67 -13.23
N TYR A 307 21.57 -6.93 -12.29
CA TYR A 307 23.02 -6.76 -12.49
C TYR A 307 23.55 -7.74 -13.53
N ASP A 308 23.14 -9.00 -13.43
CA ASP A 308 23.52 -10.05 -14.39
C ASP A 308 22.96 -9.76 -15.78
N GLU A 309 21.69 -9.32 -15.88
CA GLU A 309 21.05 -8.91 -17.14
C GLU A 309 21.85 -7.77 -17.84
N VAL A 310 22.29 -6.77 -17.07
CA VAL A 310 23.11 -5.65 -17.60
C VAL A 310 24.47 -6.16 -18.07
N LYS A 311 25.13 -6.98 -17.26
CA LYS A 311 26.46 -7.53 -17.59
C LYS A 311 26.42 -8.37 -18.87
N GLU A 312 25.44 -9.28 -19.00
CA GLU A 312 25.26 -10.07 -20.23
C GLU A 312 24.92 -9.20 -21.45
N SER A 313 24.18 -8.12 -21.25
CA SER A 313 23.85 -7.17 -22.32
C SER A 313 25.10 -6.41 -22.78
N GLU A 314 25.95 -5.99 -21.85
CA GLU A 314 27.22 -5.32 -22.14
C GLU A 314 28.20 -6.26 -22.84
N GLU A 315 28.33 -7.49 -22.37
CA GLU A 315 29.18 -8.51 -23.00
C GLU A 315 28.75 -8.80 -24.45
N ARG A 316 27.43 -8.95 -24.69
CA ARG A 316 26.88 -9.09 -26.05
C ARG A 316 27.16 -7.88 -26.93
N ARG A 317 27.10 -6.68 -26.38
CA ARG A 317 27.39 -5.44 -27.09
C ARG A 317 28.86 -5.32 -27.43
N ILE A 318 29.73 -5.66 -26.49
CA ILE A 318 31.19 -5.65 -26.71
C ILE A 318 31.53 -6.63 -27.81
N LYS A 319 31.05 -7.89 -27.74
CA LYS A 319 31.28 -8.89 -28.77
C LYS A 319 30.86 -8.44 -30.16
N LYS A 320 29.67 -7.82 -30.26
CA LYS A 320 29.17 -7.27 -31.54
C LYS A 320 30.07 -6.14 -32.08
N MET A 321 30.57 -5.31 -31.18
CA MET A 321 31.53 -4.25 -31.56
C MET A 321 32.86 -4.82 -32.01
N GLU A 322 33.36 -5.85 -31.35
CA GLU A 322 34.58 -6.56 -31.74
C GLU A 322 34.45 -7.18 -33.14
N GLU A 323 33.31 -7.85 -33.40
CA GLU A 323 33.00 -8.40 -34.72
C GLU A 323 32.96 -7.31 -35.81
N GLN A 324 32.37 -6.16 -35.52
CA GLN A 324 32.32 -5.02 -36.43
C GLN A 324 33.72 -4.43 -36.69
N ILE A 325 34.55 -4.30 -35.66
CA ILE A 325 35.92 -3.81 -35.76
C ILE A 325 36.73 -4.80 -36.61
N GLN A 326 36.61 -6.09 -36.36
CA GLN A 326 37.32 -7.10 -37.13
C GLN A 326 36.95 -7.04 -38.60
N PHE A 327 35.65 -6.95 -38.91
CA PHE A 327 35.18 -6.78 -40.29
C PHE A 327 35.76 -5.53 -40.97
N LEU A 328 35.79 -4.40 -40.27
CA LEU A 328 36.38 -3.15 -40.80
C LEU A 328 37.88 -3.30 -41.04
N MET A 329 38.61 -3.95 -40.13
CA MET A 329 40.04 -4.22 -40.28
C MET A 329 40.34 -5.11 -41.48
N ASP A 330 39.53 -6.16 -41.69
CA ASP A 330 39.71 -7.08 -42.83
C ASP A 330 39.39 -6.35 -44.13
N THR A 331 38.31 -5.56 -44.17
CA THR A 331 37.97 -4.71 -45.34
C THR A 331 39.09 -3.71 -45.65
N GLN A 332 39.69 -3.09 -44.62
CA GLN A 332 40.79 -2.17 -44.78
C GLN A 332 42.02 -2.87 -45.33
N LYS A 333 42.34 -4.09 -44.88
CA LYS A 333 43.43 -4.90 -45.44
C LYS A 333 43.21 -5.21 -46.92
N GLU A 334 42.00 -5.64 -47.30
CA GLU A 334 41.65 -5.88 -48.68
C GLU A 334 41.83 -4.63 -49.57
N ILE A 335 41.38 -3.48 -49.10
CA ILE A 335 41.56 -2.20 -49.79
C ILE A 335 43.06 -1.88 -49.97
N LEU A 336 43.85 -2.03 -48.94
CA LEU A 336 45.30 -1.79 -49.00
C LEU A 336 46.04 -2.76 -49.91
N GLU A 337 45.61 -4.03 -49.95
CA GLU A 337 46.12 -5.03 -50.91
C GLU A 337 45.73 -4.70 -52.33
N CYS A 338 44.49 -4.27 -52.61
CA CYS A 338 44.05 -3.80 -53.90
C CYS A 338 44.82 -2.53 -54.36
N GLN A 339 45.18 -1.62 -53.44
CA GLN A 339 45.99 -0.46 -53.79
C GLN A 339 47.45 -0.80 -54.14
N LYS A 340 48.02 -1.86 -53.49
CA LYS A 340 49.36 -2.33 -53.78
C LYS A 340 49.48 -3.12 -55.09
N TYR A 341 48.41 -3.82 -55.49
CA TYR A 341 48.37 -4.66 -56.71
C TYR A 341 47.08 -4.39 -57.51
N PRO A 342 47.09 -3.27 -58.35
CA PRO A 342 45.91 -2.89 -59.13
C PRO A 342 45.40 -3.94 -60.11
N GLU A 343 46.21 -4.91 -60.49
CA GLU A 343 45.85 -5.99 -61.41
C GLU A 343 44.85 -6.99 -60.80
N LYS A 344 44.74 -7.06 -59.47
CA LYS A 344 43.75 -7.89 -58.77
C LYS A 344 42.32 -7.34 -58.80
N LEU A 345 42.14 -6.02 -59.02
CA LEU A 345 40.81 -5.40 -59.16
C LEU A 345 40.05 -5.90 -60.40
N THR A 346 40.74 -6.28 -61.46
CA THR A 346 40.14 -6.81 -62.69
C THR A 346 39.68 -8.26 -62.53
N GLN A 347 40.25 -9.05 -61.61
CA GLN A 347 39.82 -10.44 -61.36
C GLN A 347 38.56 -10.49 -60.50
N ILE A 348 38.43 -9.66 -59.47
CA ILE A 348 37.25 -9.61 -58.56
C ILE A 348 36.00 -9.07 -59.32
N ALA A 349 36.18 -8.20 -60.31
CA ALA A 349 35.08 -7.68 -61.12
C ALA A 349 34.55 -8.70 -62.17
N SER A 350 35.32 -9.77 -62.42
CA SER A 350 34.89 -10.81 -63.38
C SER A 350 34.24 -12.05 -62.69
N GLU A 351 34.22 -12.13 -61.35
CA GLU A 351 33.63 -13.22 -60.57
C GLU A 351 32.30 -12.82 -59.89
N LYS A 352 31.78 -11.59 -60.11
CA LYS A 352 30.44 -11.14 -59.71
C LYS A 352 29.56 -10.93 -60.96
#